data_a4eec995a530bbe6e8d9e0e58afd41b5
#
_entry.id   a4eec995a530bbe6e8d9e0e58afd41b5
#
_cell.length_a   1.000
_cell.length_b   1.000
_cell.length_c   1.000
_cell.angle_alpha   90.00
_cell.angle_beta   90.00
_cell.angle_gamma   90.00
#
_symmetry.space_group_name_H-M   'P 1'
#
loop_
_entity.id
_entity.type
_entity.pdbx_description
1 polymer ?
#
loop_
_entity_poly.entity_id
_entity_poly.type
_entity_poly.pdbx_seq_one_letter_code
_entity_poly.pdbx_strand_id
1 'polypeptide(L)'
;MILVENTRCFLISRYSKISTNLMSYDNTCKFLAEEYPTDFVRWLLGMETEDINVLKTELFLEPIRADSVTFLQTKNRILHIEFQTEPTSKPPIPFRMGDYSFRLKRKYKCPVTQVVIFLQETTNEIAFTEEYRDETTIHRYRVIRLWEQDSALFLNTRGLLPLAPLTKTASPTALLNQVAQTVATISDIREQQNITGCLGILAGLRFDKDLIRQFLPEDIMRQSVIYQDIVQKEALKWVRLIINSRFGEIDASLMKRIENLSPEQLEALGEVFFSFSNINDLQAYLARENP
;
A
#
# COMPACT_ATOMS: atom_id res chain seq x y z
N MET A 1 -10.60 29.02 -24.40
CA MET A 1 -11.14 27.72 -24.88
C MET A 1 -10.05 26.66 -25.08
N ILE A 2 -8.91 26.96 -25.68
CA ILE A 2 -7.78 26.02 -25.93
C ILE A 2 -7.06 25.56 -24.64
N LEU A 3 -7.01 26.39 -23.61
CA LEU A 3 -6.37 26.01 -22.30
C LEU A 3 -7.19 25.01 -21.49
N VAL A 4 -8.51 25.00 -21.61
CA VAL A 4 -9.41 24.11 -20.87
C VAL A 4 -9.38 22.70 -21.48
N GLU A 5 -9.31 22.57 -22.80
CA GLU A 5 -9.20 21.27 -23.48
C GLU A 5 -7.84 20.59 -23.22
N ASN A 6 -6.75 21.36 -23.20
CA ASN A 6 -5.43 20.81 -22.87
C ASN A 6 -5.33 20.35 -21.41
N THR A 7 -6.02 21.00 -20.48
CA THR A 7 -6.03 20.59 -19.06
C THR A 7 -6.93 19.37 -18.84
N ARG A 8 -8.04 19.27 -19.58
CA ARG A 8 -8.93 18.10 -19.58
C ARG A 8 -8.20 16.86 -20.12
N CYS A 9 -7.49 16.98 -21.23
CA CYS A 9 -6.63 15.92 -21.77
C CYS A 9 -5.48 15.56 -20.82
N PHE A 10 -4.92 16.54 -20.11
CA PHE A 10 -3.79 16.36 -19.20
C PHE A 10 -4.19 15.66 -17.90
N LEU A 11 -5.37 15.95 -17.34
CA LEU A 11 -5.93 15.26 -16.16
C LEU A 11 -6.37 13.84 -16.53
N ILE A 12 -7.12 13.67 -17.62
CA ILE A 12 -7.58 12.35 -18.08
C ILE A 12 -6.40 11.46 -18.52
N SER A 13 -5.39 12.01 -19.18
CA SER A 13 -4.17 11.28 -19.57
C SER A 13 -3.28 10.92 -18.38
N ARG A 14 -3.29 11.72 -17.29
CA ARG A 14 -2.56 11.40 -16.05
C ARG A 14 -3.34 10.48 -15.11
N TYR A 15 -4.67 10.50 -15.14
CA TYR A 15 -5.49 9.46 -14.50
C TYR A 15 -5.24 8.07 -15.15
N SER A 16 -4.92 8.02 -16.44
CA SER A 16 -4.53 6.78 -17.11
C SER A 16 -3.09 6.33 -16.81
N LYS A 17 -2.24 7.24 -16.37
CA LYS A 17 -0.95 6.96 -15.74
C LYS A 17 -1.17 7.09 -14.22
N ILE A 18 -1.82 6.10 -13.61
CA ILE A 18 -1.60 5.81 -12.19
C ILE A 18 -0.08 5.57 -12.10
N SER A 19 0.64 6.64 -11.85
CA SER A 19 1.98 6.55 -11.34
C SER A 19 1.80 5.81 -10.03
N THR A 20 2.02 4.49 -10.08
CA THR A 20 2.08 3.62 -8.93
C THR A 20 3.11 4.23 -8.02
N ASN A 21 2.63 5.04 -7.09
CA ASN A 21 3.47 5.70 -6.12
C ASN A 21 3.98 4.58 -5.21
N LEU A 22 5.27 4.55 -4.91
CA LEU A 22 5.90 3.59 -3.97
C LEU A 22 5.04 3.33 -2.72
N MET A 23 4.37 4.37 -2.20
CA MET A 23 3.41 4.27 -1.11
C MET A 23 2.21 3.34 -1.37
N SER A 24 1.84 3.08 -2.63
CA SER A 24 0.69 2.22 -2.92
C SER A 24 1.03 0.73 -2.81
N TYR A 25 2.25 0.33 -3.13
CA TYR A 25 2.69 -1.08 -2.99
C TYR A 25 2.81 -1.48 -1.52
N ASP A 26 3.45 -0.62 -0.72
CA ASP A 26 3.64 -0.85 0.71
C ASP A 26 2.29 -0.86 1.44
N ASN A 27 1.37 0.05 1.10
CA ASN A 27 0.00 0.06 1.63
C ASN A 27 -0.79 -1.18 1.23
N THR A 28 -0.60 -1.68 0.00
CA THR A 28 -1.25 -2.92 -0.46
C THR A 28 -0.74 -4.12 0.33
N CYS A 29 0.57 -4.22 0.55
CA CYS A 29 1.16 -5.28 1.37
C CYS A 29 0.73 -5.19 2.83
N LYS A 30 0.65 -3.97 3.39
CA LYS A 30 0.10 -3.75 4.73
C LYS A 30 -1.35 -4.21 4.82
N PHE A 31 -2.20 -3.83 3.87
CA PHE A 31 -3.59 -4.30 3.80
C PHE A 31 -3.67 -5.83 3.79
N LEU A 32 -2.87 -6.50 2.97
CA LEU A 32 -2.83 -7.96 2.93
C LEU A 32 -2.44 -8.56 4.29
N ALA A 33 -1.42 -8.02 4.96
CA ALA A 33 -0.98 -8.53 6.26
C ALA A 33 -2.01 -8.28 7.37
N GLU A 34 -2.79 -7.22 7.27
CA GLU A 34 -3.86 -6.88 8.23
C GLU A 34 -5.14 -7.69 7.97
N GLU A 35 -5.47 -7.98 6.71
CA GLU A 35 -6.64 -8.76 6.32
C GLU A 35 -6.42 -10.27 6.48
N TYR A 36 -5.19 -10.75 6.23
CA TYR A 36 -4.83 -12.17 6.33
C TYR A 36 -3.70 -12.42 7.35
N PRO A 37 -3.84 -11.99 8.61
CA PRO A 37 -2.76 -12.02 9.60
C PRO A 37 -2.27 -13.43 9.90
N THR A 38 -3.15 -14.44 9.85
CA THR A 38 -2.82 -15.85 10.07
C THR A 38 -1.85 -16.38 9.01
N ASP A 39 -2.05 -16.00 7.74
CA ASP A 39 -1.19 -16.44 6.63
C ASP A 39 0.23 -15.86 6.79
N PHE A 40 0.33 -14.61 7.19
CA PHE A 40 1.62 -13.96 7.44
C PHE A 40 2.32 -14.50 8.70
N VAL A 41 1.59 -14.76 9.79
CA VAL A 41 2.15 -15.37 10.99
C VAL A 41 2.64 -16.79 10.71
N ARG A 42 1.87 -17.58 9.96
CA ARG A 42 2.28 -18.93 9.53
C ARG A 42 3.55 -18.87 8.68
N TRP A 43 3.57 -18.02 7.67
CA TRP A 43 4.73 -17.86 6.78
C TRP A 43 5.98 -17.42 7.52
N LEU A 44 5.87 -16.36 8.34
CA LEU A 44 7.04 -15.69 8.91
C LEU A 44 7.52 -16.27 10.25
N LEU A 45 6.62 -16.87 11.03
CA LEU A 45 6.95 -17.47 12.31
C LEU A 45 6.88 -19.01 12.33
N GLY A 46 6.28 -19.63 11.31
CA GLY A 46 6.04 -21.06 11.28
C GLY A 46 5.05 -21.52 12.38
N MET A 47 4.12 -20.64 12.77
CA MET A 47 3.17 -20.91 13.86
C MET A 47 1.74 -20.97 13.34
N GLU A 48 0.98 -21.95 13.81
CA GLU A 48 -0.47 -21.99 13.67
C GLU A 48 -1.11 -21.32 14.89
N THR A 49 -1.82 -20.23 14.66
CA THR A 49 -2.59 -19.53 15.71
C THR A 49 -3.69 -18.69 15.09
N GLU A 50 -4.86 -18.69 15.71
CA GLU A 50 -5.99 -17.84 15.32
C GLU A 50 -6.12 -16.61 16.22
N ASP A 51 -5.45 -16.61 17.38
CA ASP A 51 -5.46 -15.48 18.32
C ASP A 51 -4.37 -14.47 17.94
N ILE A 52 -4.72 -13.63 16.93
CA ILE A 52 -3.83 -12.60 16.41
C ILE A 52 -4.56 -11.25 16.46
N ASN A 53 -3.92 -10.27 17.11
CA ASN A 53 -4.40 -8.90 17.14
C ASN A 53 -3.54 -8.01 16.23
N VAL A 54 -4.18 -7.32 15.30
CA VAL A 54 -3.52 -6.26 14.51
C VAL A 54 -3.40 -5.02 15.39
N LEU A 55 -2.17 -4.61 15.69
CA LEU A 55 -1.90 -3.45 16.54
C LEU A 55 -1.91 -2.17 15.70
N LYS A 56 -2.49 -1.10 16.26
CA LYS A 56 -2.42 0.23 15.63
C LYS A 56 -0.97 0.70 15.54
N THR A 57 -0.58 1.17 14.37
CA THR A 57 0.79 1.61 14.07
C THR A 57 1.15 2.97 14.65
N GLU A 58 0.19 3.72 15.20
CA GLU A 58 0.41 5.01 15.88
C GLU A 58 1.21 4.82 17.17
N LEU A 59 2.51 4.61 17.01
CA LEU A 59 3.40 4.26 18.11
C LEU A 59 4.11 5.47 18.72
N PHE A 60 3.57 6.69 18.79
CA PHE A 60 4.19 7.77 19.61
C PHE A 60 4.38 9.16 18.95
N LEU A 61 4.68 10.11 19.83
CA LEU A 61 5.03 11.52 19.87
C LEU A 61 5.80 12.15 18.68
N GLU A 62 6.41 11.37 17.84
CA GLU A 62 6.89 11.80 16.52
C GLU A 62 6.11 11.03 15.47
N PRO A 63 5.55 11.70 14.45
CA PRO A 63 4.87 11.01 13.36
C PRO A 63 5.90 10.21 12.57
N ILE A 64 6.16 8.98 13.01
CA ILE A 64 6.83 7.99 12.18
C ILE A 64 5.83 7.68 11.06
N ARG A 65 6.18 7.96 9.83
CA ARG A 65 5.40 7.56 8.66
C ARG A 65 5.37 6.04 8.61
N ALA A 66 4.34 5.46 9.23
CA ALA A 66 4.18 4.01 9.39
C ALA A 66 3.38 3.38 8.25
N ASP A 67 3.46 3.95 7.04
CA ASP A 67 2.62 3.54 5.91
C ASP A 67 2.98 2.12 5.41
N SER A 68 4.19 1.65 5.70
CA SER A 68 4.71 0.35 5.27
C SER A 68 4.87 -0.68 6.40
N VAL A 69 4.37 -0.39 7.59
CA VAL A 69 4.63 -1.18 8.80
C VAL A 69 3.35 -1.85 9.30
N THR A 70 3.45 -3.13 9.62
CA THR A 70 2.37 -3.90 10.25
C THR A 70 2.88 -4.58 11.53
N PHE A 71 2.07 -4.53 12.59
CA PHE A 71 2.33 -5.20 13.85
C PHE A 71 1.22 -6.20 14.13
N LEU A 72 1.58 -7.49 14.16
CA LEU A 72 0.68 -8.58 14.49
C LEU A 72 1.06 -9.15 15.86
N GLN A 73 0.17 -9.03 16.83
CA GLN A 73 0.37 -9.56 18.16
C GLN A 73 -0.25 -10.95 18.27
N THR A 74 0.59 -11.92 18.49
CA THR A 74 0.18 -13.27 18.93
C THR A 74 0.17 -13.32 20.47
N LYS A 75 -0.26 -14.44 21.04
CA LYS A 75 -0.33 -14.63 22.51
C LYS A 75 0.97 -14.28 23.25
N ASN A 76 2.14 -14.55 22.64
CA ASN A 76 3.43 -14.48 23.33
C ASN A 76 4.41 -13.47 22.73
N ARG A 77 4.15 -12.91 21.56
CA ARG A 77 5.09 -12.03 20.84
C ARG A 77 4.42 -11.09 19.86
N ILE A 78 5.16 -10.11 19.43
CA ILE A 78 4.78 -9.25 18.30
C ILE A 78 5.61 -9.66 17.09
N LEU A 79 4.94 -9.83 15.96
CA LEU A 79 5.56 -9.88 14.64
C LEU A 79 5.48 -8.47 14.04
N HIS A 80 6.63 -7.85 13.82
CA HIS A 80 6.77 -6.60 13.12
C HIS A 80 7.18 -6.89 11.68
N ILE A 81 6.35 -6.49 10.73
CA ILE A 81 6.58 -6.63 9.30
C ILE A 81 6.78 -5.25 8.71
N GLU A 82 7.85 -5.07 7.95
CA GLU A 82 8.11 -3.86 7.20
C GLU A 82 8.29 -4.21 5.71
N PHE A 83 7.43 -3.65 4.85
CA PHE A 83 7.52 -3.84 3.40
C PHE A 83 8.35 -2.74 2.79
N GLN A 84 9.21 -3.08 1.83
CA GLN A 84 10.11 -2.16 1.16
C GLN A 84 10.12 -2.41 -0.35
N THR A 85 9.78 -1.38 -1.10
CA THR A 85 9.96 -1.36 -2.55
C THR A 85 11.33 -0.79 -2.89
N GLU A 86 11.73 0.31 -2.22
CA GLU A 86 13.02 0.96 -2.38
C GLU A 86 13.97 0.61 -1.23
N PRO A 87 15.26 0.37 -1.51
CA PRO A 87 16.24 0.06 -0.46
C PRO A 87 16.65 1.28 0.37
N THR A 88 16.32 2.50 -0.08
CA THR A 88 16.71 3.75 0.57
C THR A 88 15.58 4.32 1.41
N SER A 89 15.91 4.74 2.64
CA SER A 89 14.96 5.37 3.54
C SER A 89 15.63 6.34 4.51
N LYS A 90 14.86 7.27 5.07
CA LYS A 90 15.31 8.18 6.13
C LYS A 90 14.34 8.09 7.31
N PRO A 91 14.80 7.66 8.51
CA PRO A 91 16.13 7.09 8.79
C PRO A 91 16.37 5.75 8.07
N PRO A 92 17.64 5.27 7.99
CA PRO A 92 17.99 4.00 7.36
C PRO A 92 17.25 2.79 7.97
N ILE A 93 16.92 1.79 7.15
CA ILE A 93 16.17 0.60 7.57
C ILE A 93 16.79 -0.08 8.82
N PRO A 94 18.11 -0.36 8.88
CA PRO A 94 18.69 -1.00 10.07
C PRO A 94 18.43 -0.21 11.36
N PHE A 95 18.57 1.11 11.32
CA PHE A 95 18.29 1.98 12.47
C PHE A 95 16.82 1.94 12.87
N ARG A 96 15.90 2.05 11.90
CA ARG A 96 14.45 1.97 12.17
C ARG A 96 14.06 0.66 12.84
N MET A 97 14.63 -0.46 12.39
CA MET A 97 14.33 -1.78 12.98
C MET A 97 14.74 -1.81 14.46
N GLY A 98 15.91 -1.25 14.83
CA GLY A 98 16.32 -1.10 16.22
C GLY A 98 15.34 -0.22 17.01
N ASP A 99 15.06 0.98 16.55
CA ASP A 99 14.15 1.93 17.19
C ASP A 99 12.76 1.32 17.44
N TYR A 100 12.16 0.73 16.42
CA TYR A 100 10.83 0.07 16.55
C TYR A 100 10.87 -1.10 17.54
N SER A 101 11.93 -1.91 17.52
CA SER A 101 12.06 -3.02 18.46
C SER A 101 12.05 -2.52 19.92
N PHE A 102 12.83 -1.48 20.23
CA PHE A 102 12.87 -0.93 21.59
C PHE A 102 11.54 -0.30 22.01
N ARG A 103 10.89 0.42 21.12
CA ARG A 103 9.56 1.02 21.40
C ARG A 103 8.50 -0.05 21.66
N LEU A 104 8.42 -1.07 20.81
CA LEU A 104 7.49 -2.19 20.96
C LEU A 104 7.72 -2.96 22.26
N LYS A 105 8.98 -3.35 22.55
CA LYS A 105 9.35 -4.05 23.79
C LYS A 105 9.02 -3.22 25.03
N ARG A 106 9.25 -1.89 24.99
CA ARG A 106 8.90 -0.98 26.09
C ARG A 106 7.39 -0.94 26.33
N LYS A 107 6.59 -0.86 25.25
CA LYS A 107 5.12 -0.72 25.34
C LYS A 107 4.46 -2.03 25.72
N TYR A 108 4.78 -3.11 25.04
CA TYR A 108 4.04 -4.38 25.14
C TYR A 108 4.70 -5.41 26.07
N LYS A 109 5.94 -5.19 26.53
CA LYS A 109 6.67 -6.05 27.46
C LYS A 109 6.78 -7.52 27.01
N CYS A 110 6.83 -7.75 25.71
CA CYS A 110 6.93 -9.10 25.13
C CYS A 110 8.03 -9.16 24.04
N PRO A 111 8.46 -10.36 23.64
CA PRO A 111 9.39 -10.54 22.52
C PRO A 111 8.83 -9.96 21.22
N VAL A 112 9.74 -9.39 20.40
CA VAL A 112 9.44 -8.86 19.08
C VAL A 112 10.27 -9.58 18.04
N THR A 113 9.62 -10.21 17.08
CA THR A 113 10.26 -10.75 15.86
C THR A 113 10.07 -9.74 14.74
N GLN A 114 11.15 -9.40 14.05
CA GLN A 114 11.12 -8.39 13.02
C GLN A 114 11.54 -8.96 11.67
N VAL A 115 10.81 -8.59 10.63
CA VAL A 115 11.06 -9.01 9.26
C VAL A 115 10.90 -7.82 8.33
N VAL A 116 11.93 -7.55 7.51
CA VAL A 116 11.86 -6.64 6.36
C VAL A 116 11.64 -7.48 5.11
N ILE A 117 10.65 -7.13 4.30
CA ILE A 117 10.31 -7.84 3.07
C ILE A 117 10.54 -6.90 1.89
N PHE A 118 11.56 -7.19 1.10
CA PHE A 118 11.81 -6.47 -0.15
C PHE A 118 10.95 -7.04 -1.28
N LEU A 119 10.20 -6.16 -1.93
CA LEU A 119 9.23 -6.51 -2.98
C LEU A 119 9.85 -6.55 -4.37
N GLN A 120 10.87 -5.72 -4.62
CA GLN A 120 11.51 -5.55 -5.92
C GLN A 120 12.99 -5.93 -5.85
N GLU A 121 13.45 -6.65 -6.86
CA GLU A 121 14.84 -7.09 -6.97
C GLU A 121 15.80 -5.91 -7.00
N THR A 122 16.86 -6.01 -6.21
CA THR A 122 17.91 -4.99 -6.10
C THR A 122 19.24 -5.62 -5.71
N THR A 123 20.33 -4.99 -6.13
CA THR A 123 21.70 -5.33 -5.70
C THR A 123 22.19 -4.45 -4.54
N ASN A 124 21.37 -3.55 -4.03
CA ASN A 124 21.73 -2.67 -2.93
C ASN A 124 21.99 -3.48 -1.65
N GLU A 125 23.10 -3.21 -0.97
CA GLU A 125 23.54 -3.92 0.24
C GLU A 125 22.49 -3.90 1.36
N ILE A 126 21.64 -2.89 1.43
CA ILE A 126 20.57 -2.80 2.44
C ILE A 126 19.59 -3.98 2.34
N ALA A 127 19.31 -4.49 1.13
CA ALA A 127 18.45 -5.66 0.95
C ALA A 127 19.10 -6.98 1.43
N PHE A 128 20.37 -6.95 1.80
CA PHE A 128 21.16 -8.08 2.32
C PHE A 128 21.66 -7.83 3.74
N THR A 129 21.29 -6.70 4.35
CA THR A 129 21.70 -6.31 5.69
C THR A 129 20.66 -6.74 6.72
N GLU A 130 21.03 -7.62 7.65
CA GLU A 130 20.15 -8.19 8.66
C GLU A 130 20.46 -7.69 10.09
N GLU A 131 21.30 -6.67 10.23
CA GLU A 131 21.61 -6.07 11.52
C GLU A 131 21.84 -4.56 11.43
N TYR A 132 21.50 -3.87 12.51
CA TYR A 132 22.02 -2.57 12.86
C TYR A 132 23.21 -2.76 13.81
N ARG A 133 24.30 -2.05 13.57
CA ARG A 133 25.49 -2.11 14.40
C ARG A 133 26.08 -0.71 14.57
N ASP A 134 26.37 -0.37 15.80
CA ASP A 134 27.24 0.76 16.17
C ASP A 134 28.26 0.33 17.23
N GLU A 135 28.93 1.28 17.90
CA GLU A 135 29.96 0.99 18.89
C GLU A 135 29.46 0.21 20.12
N THR A 136 28.19 0.36 20.47
CA THR A 136 27.60 -0.16 21.71
C THR A 136 26.40 -1.08 21.51
N THR A 137 25.84 -1.11 20.29
CA THR A 137 24.55 -1.79 20.02
C THR A 137 24.66 -2.69 18.81
N ILE A 138 24.16 -3.92 18.97
CA ILE A 138 23.90 -4.81 17.86
C ILE A 138 22.42 -5.21 17.95
N HIS A 139 21.67 -4.93 16.87
CA HIS A 139 20.26 -5.32 16.75
C HIS A 139 20.06 -6.10 15.48
N ARG A 140 19.49 -7.33 15.57
CA ARG A 140 19.29 -8.24 14.45
C ARG A 140 17.81 -8.37 14.10
N TYR A 141 17.54 -8.48 12.80
CA TYR A 141 16.23 -8.71 12.21
C TYR A 141 16.39 -9.63 10.98
N ARG A 142 15.30 -10.14 10.47
CA ARG A 142 15.32 -10.97 9.26
C ARG A 142 15.03 -10.13 8.04
N VAL A 143 15.65 -10.48 6.91
CA VAL A 143 15.35 -9.92 5.60
C VAL A 143 14.84 -11.03 4.70
N ILE A 144 13.72 -10.77 4.05
CA ILE A 144 13.13 -11.62 3.01
C ILE A 144 13.17 -10.86 1.70
N ARG A 145 13.75 -11.46 0.69
CA ARG A 145 13.75 -10.99 -0.69
C ARG A 145 12.77 -11.85 -1.48
N LEU A 146 11.66 -11.27 -1.95
CA LEU A 146 10.60 -12.05 -2.60
C LEU A 146 11.11 -12.78 -3.85
N TRP A 147 12.00 -12.17 -4.60
CA TRP A 147 12.58 -12.78 -5.81
C TRP A 147 13.44 -14.04 -5.56
N GLU A 148 13.75 -14.34 -4.31
CA GLU A 148 14.46 -15.56 -3.91
C GLU A 148 13.51 -16.63 -3.33
N GLN A 149 12.26 -16.27 -3.00
CA GLN A 149 11.30 -17.18 -2.38
C GLN A 149 10.67 -18.13 -3.41
N ASP A 150 10.41 -19.36 -3.00
CA ASP A 150 9.66 -20.33 -3.81
C ASP A 150 8.19 -19.90 -3.95
N SER A 151 7.69 -19.88 -5.19
CA SER A 151 6.32 -19.48 -5.49
C SER A 151 5.26 -20.45 -4.94
N ALA A 152 5.61 -21.71 -4.69
CA ALA A 152 4.66 -22.74 -4.28
C ALA A 152 3.90 -22.39 -2.99
N LEU A 153 4.60 -21.83 -1.99
CA LEU A 153 3.97 -21.37 -0.76
C LEU A 153 2.92 -20.29 -1.03
N PHE A 154 3.26 -19.34 -1.88
CA PHE A 154 2.42 -18.18 -2.18
C PHE A 154 1.19 -18.56 -3.00
N LEU A 155 1.34 -19.51 -3.92
CA LEU A 155 0.24 -20.03 -4.75
C LEU A 155 -0.83 -20.77 -3.91
N ASN A 156 -0.42 -21.39 -2.82
CA ASN A 156 -1.29 -22.22 -1.98
C ASN A 156 -1.86 -21.49 -0.76
N THR A 157 -1.53 -20.19 -0.59
CA THR A 157 -1.95 -19.40 0.57
C THR A 157 -2.65 -18.13 0.11
N ARG A 158 -3.93 -17.98 0.41
CA ARG A 158 -4.79 -16.91 -0.14
C ARG A 158 -4.26 -15.51 0.11
N GLY A 159 -3.90 -15.19 1.35
CA GLY A 159 -3.37 -13.87 1.71
C GLY A 159 -2.00 -13.56 1.11
N LEU A 160 -1.24 -14.57 0.70
CA LEU A 160 0.06 -14.41 0.05
C LEU A 160 -0.02 -14.47 -1.49
N LEU A 161 -1.14 -14.92 -2.04
CA LEU A 161 -1.34 -15.12 -3.48
C LEU A 161 -1.00 -13.86 -4.33
N PRO A 162 -1.37 -12.62 -3.92
CA PRO A 162 -1.00 -11.42 -4.66
C PRO A 162 0.49 -11.12 -4.72
N LEU A 163 1.29 -11.68 -3.80
CA LEU A 163 2.75 -11.56 -3.78
C LEU A 163 3.45 -12.58 -4.68
N ALA A 164 2.75 -13.66 -5.06
CA ALA A 164 3.34 -14.76 -5.86
C ALA A 164 4.04 -14.29 -7.15
N PRO A 165 3.52 -13.32 -7.93
CA PRO A 165 4.19 -12.86 -9.15
C PRO A 165 5.57 -12.23 -8.92
N LEU A 166 5.87 -11.81 -7.67
CA LEU A 166 7.16 -11.21 -7.30
C LEU A 166 8.20 -12.24 -6.85
N THR A 167 7.79 -13.52 -6.72
CA THR A 167 8.65 -14.59 -6.25
C THR A 167 9.55 -15.15 -7.37
N LYS A 168 10.45 -16.05 -7.00
CA LYS A 168 11.37 -16.72 -7.91
C LYS A 168 10.61 -17.59 -8.92
N THR A 169 10.90 -17.39 -10.21
CA THR A 169 10.32 -18.20 -11.29
C THR A 169 11.18 -18.14 -12.56
N ALA A 170 11.20 -19.20 -13.33
CA ALA A 170 11.80 -19.22 -14.66
C ALA A 170 10.90 -18.56 -15.73
N SER A 171 9.58 -18.46 -15.47
CA SER A 171 8.61 -17.89 -16.42
C SER A 171 7.65 -16.96 -15.68
N PRO A 172 8.00 -15.66 -15.55
CA PRO A 172 7.17 -14.68 -14.85
C PRO A 172 5.75 -14.57 -15.39
N THR A 173 5.58 -14.53 -16.71
CA THR A 173 4.26 -14.42 -17.36
C THR A 173 3.39 -15.66 -17.10
N ALA A 174 3.98 -16.87 -17.14
CA ALA A 174 3.24 -18.08 -16.83
C ALA A 174 2.79 -18.10 -15.35
N LEU A 175 3.65 -17.63 -14.44
CA LEU A 175 3.30 -17.51 -13.02
C LEU A 175 2.15 -16.51 -12.81
N LEU A 176 2.19 -15.34 -13.46
CA LEU A 176 1.11 -14.36 -13.39
C LEU A 176 -0.22 -14.95 -13.88
N ASN A 177 -0.20 -15.66 -15.00
CA ASN A 177 -1.38 -16.34 -15.52
C ASN A 177 -1.92 -17.40 -14.54
N GLN A 178 -1.06 -18.22 -13.95
CA GLN A 178 -1.43 -19.22 -12.95
C GLN A 178 -2.08 -18.57 -11.74
N VAL A 179 -1.51 -17.47 -11.22
CA VAL A 179 -2.07 -16.72 -10.11
C VAL A 179 -3.46 -16.16 -10.47
N ALA A 180 -3.61 -15.54 -11.64
CA ALA A 180 -4.88 -15.01 -12.11
C ALA A 180 -5.96 -16.10 -12.21
N GLN A 181 -5.61 -17.28 -12.75
CA GLN A 181 -6.50 -18.42 -12.78
C GLN A 181 -6.90 -18.90 -11.38
N THR A 182 -5.96 -18.95 -10.44
CA THR A 182 -6.24 -19.34 -9.05
C THR A 182 -7.19 -18.33 -8.39
N VAL A 183 -6.97 -17.03 -8.58
CA VAL A 183 -7.85 -15.99 -8.06
C VAL A 183 -9.27 -16.11 -8.65
N ALA A 184 -9.40 -16.44 -9.92
CA ALA A 184 -10.70 -16.64 -10.56
C ALA A 184 -11.54 -17.79 -9.95
N THR A 185 -10.90 -18.73 -9.22
CA THR A 185 -11.61 -19.83 -8.54
C THR A 185 -12.15 -19.44 -7.14
N ILE A 186 -11.85 -18.26 -6.64
CA ILE A 186 -12.33 -17.80 -5.33
C ILE A 186 -13.84 -17.54 -5.42
N SER A 187 -14.59 -18.24 -4.58
CA SER A 187 -16.06 -18.21 -4.61
C SER A 187 -16.65 -16.98 -3.93
N ASP A 188 -15.99 -16.44 -2.92
CA ASP A 188 -16.41 -15.19 -2.29
C ASP A 188 -16.04 -14.01 -3.20
N ILE A 189 -17.07 -13.32 -3.69
CA ILE A 189 -16.91 -12.23 -4.67
C ILE A 189 -16.09 -11.07 -4.07
N ARG A 190 -16.30 -10.71 -2.80
CA ARG A 190 -15.61 -9.61 -2.15
C ARG A 190 -14.12 -9.96 -1.95
N GLU A 191 -13.85 -11.17 -1.49
CA GLU A 191 -12.48 -11.67 -1.35
C GLU A 191 -11.77 -11.69 -2.71
N GLN A 192 -12.42 -12.22 -3.75
CA GLN A 192 -11.91 -12.25 -5.12
C GLN A 192 -11.56 -10.86 -5.63
N GLN A 193 -12.45 -9.88 -5.45
CA GLN A 193 -12.22 -8.49 -5.85
C GLN A 193 -11.02 -7.88 -5.14
N ASN A 194 -10.91 -8.06 -3.82
CA ASN A 194 -9.79 -7.54 -3.04
C ASN A 194 -8.46 -8.18 -3.43
N ILE A 195 -8.42 -9.49 -3.57
CA ILE A 195 -7.21 -10.21 -4.01
C ILE A 195 -6.83 -9.82 -5.44
N THR A 196 -7.80 -9.68 -6.36
CA THR A 196 -7.54 -9.21 -7.73
C THR A 196 -6.98 -7.79 -7.74
N GLY A 197 -7.53 -6.88 -6.93
CA GLY A 197 -7.03 -5.52 -6.80
C GLY A 197 -5.60 -5.47 -6.28
N CYS A 198 -5.30 -6.20 -5.20
CA CYS A 198 -3.94 -6.31 -4.66
C CYS A 198 -2.97 -6.92 -5.67
N LEU A 199 -3.38 -7.99 -6.36
CA LEU A 199 -2.58 -8.65 -7.40
C LEU A 199 -2.25 -7.68 -8.53
N GLY A 200 -3.24 -6.95 -9.05
CA GLY A 200 -3.04 -5.98 -10.13
C GLY A 200 -2.07 -4.86 -9.76
N ILE A 201 -2.15 -4.37 -8.52
CA ILE A 201 -1.23 -3.34 -8.00
C ILE A 201 0.19 -3.91 -7.90
N LEU A 202 0.37 -5.03 -7.18
CA LEU A 202 1.69 -5.61 -6.91
C LEU A 202 2.37 -6.15 -8.18
N ALA A 203 1.60 -6.71 -9.11
CA ALA A 203 2.12 -7.14 -10.42
C ALA A 203 2.76 -5.98 -11.20
N GLY A 204 2.32 -4.73 -10.98
CA GLY A 204 2.92 -3.53 -11.57
C GLY A 204 4.39 -3.28 -11.20
N LEU A 205 4.92 -3.95 -10.15
CA LEU A 205 6.35 -3.93 -9.82
C LEU A 205 7.21 -4.73 -10.82
N ARG A 206 6.62 -5.65 -11.56
CA ARG A 206 7.34 -6.57 -12.44
C ARG A 206 6.87 -6.59 -13.89
N PHE A 207 5.60 -6.25 -14.12
CA PHE A 207 4.95 -6.36 -15.42
C PHE A 207 4.42 -5.02 -15.90
N ASP A 208 4.36 -4.85 -17.21
CA ASP A 208 3.70 -3.70 -17.81
C ASP A 208 2.17 -3.81 -17.70
N LYS A 209 1.51 -2.67 -17.86
CA LYS A 209 0.05 -2.51 -17.69
C LYS A 209 -0.74 -3.36 -18.69
N ASP A 210 -0.26 -3.49 -19.92
CA ASP A 210 -0.99 -4.16 -20.98
C ASP A 210 -0.98 -5.68 -20.74
N LEU A 211 0.13 -6.22 -20.25
CA LEU A 211 0.23 -7.62 -19.84
C LEU A 211 -0.67 -7.93 -18.65
N ILE A 212 -0.70 -7.04 -17.64
CA ILE A 212 -1.57 -7.22 -16.46
C ILE A 212 -3.05 -7.27 -16.90
N ARG A 213 -3.47 -6.37 -17.79
CA ARG A 213 -4.85 -6.33 -18.31
C ARG A 213 -5.26 -7.55 -19.10
N GLN A 214 -4.32 -8.28 -19.71
CA GLN A 214 -4.63 -9.54 -20.40
C GLN A 214 -5.08 -10.64 -19.44
N PHE A 215 -4.61 -10.63 -18.20
CA PHE A 215 -4.90 -11.70 -17.23
C PHE A 215 -5.88 -11.28 -16.13
N LEU A 216 -5.97 -9.99 -15.84
CA LEU A 216 -6.82 -9.47 -14.77
C LEU A 216 -7.90 -8.53 -15.32
N PRO A 217 -9.19 -8.86 -15.16
CA PRO A 217 -10.29 -8.00 -15.56
C PRO A 217 -10.28 -6.67 -14.80
N GLU A 218 -10.26 -5.55 -15.52
CA GLU A 218 -10.14 -4.20 -14.92
C GLU A 218 -11.39 -3.84 -14.09
N ASP A 219 -12.56 -4.31 -14.50
CA ASP A 219 -13.82 -4.12 -13.80
C ASP A 219 -13.83 -4.76 -12.41
N ILE A 220 -13.24 -5.95 -12.27
CA ILE A 220 -13.11 -6.63 -10.97
C ILE A 220 -12.10 -5.89 -10.09
N MET A 221 -10.95 -5.48 -10.66
CA MET A 221 -9.93 -4.71 -9.93
C MET A 221 -10.49 -3.41 -9.35
N ARG A 222 -11.30 -2.68 -10.12
CA ARG A 222 -11.90 -1.41 -9.72
C ARG A 222 -12.87 -1.54 -8.53
N GLN A 223 -13.44 -2.71 -8.31
CA GLN A 223 -14.36 -2.97 -7.20
C GLN A 223 -13.63 -3.32 -5.89
N SER A 224 -12.32 -3.50 -5.93
CA SER A 224 -11.49 -3.74 -4.76
C SER A 224 -11.44 -2.52 -3.84
N VAL A 225 -11.63 -2.74 -2.53
CA VAL A 225 -11.55 -1.70 -1.51
C VAL A 225 -10.19 -1.00 -1.52
N ILE A 226 -9.11 -1.75 -1.65
CA ILE A 226 -7.76 -1.18 -1.67
C ILE A 226 -7.51 -0.35 -2.94
N TYR A 227 -8.03 -0.78 -4.09
CA TYR A 227 -7.93 -0.02 -5.33
C TYR A 227 -8.68 1.31 -5.22
N GLN A 228 -9.90 1.29 -4.68
CA GLN A 228 -10.70 2.49 -4.45
C GLN A 228 -10.03 3.45 -3.46
N ASP A 229 -9.47 2.94 -2.36
CA ASP A 229 -8.73 3.75 -1.38
C ASP A 229 -7.52 4.45 -2.01
N ILE A 230 -6.76 3.75 -2.86
CA ILE A 230 -5.62 4.33 -3.58
C ILE A 230 -6.07 5.41 -4.55
N VAL A 231 -7.13 5.16 -5.34
CA VAL A 231 -7.69 6.13 -6.28
C VAL A 231 -8.18 7.38 -5.54
N GLN A 232 -8.89 7.20 -4.43
CA GLN A 232 -9.37 8.32 -3.61
C GLN A 232 -8.22 9.14 -3.02
N LYS A 233 -7.20 8.51 -2.47
CA LYS A 233 -6.01 9.20 -1.91
C LYS A 233 -5.26 10.01 -2.96
N GLU A 234 -5.07 9.44 -4.16
CA GLU A 234 -4.43 10.17 -5.26
C GLU A 234 -5.30 11.34 -5.75
N ALA A 235 -6.61 11.15 -5.88
CA ALA A 235 -7.54 12.23 -6.23
C ALA A 235 -7.48 13.36 -5.20
N LEU A 236 -7.55 13.06 -3.92
CA LEU A 236 -7.43 14.03 -2.83
C LEU A 236 -6.11 14.80 -2.85
N LYS A 237 -5.00 14.12 -3.12
CA LYS A 237 -3.68 14.75 -3.24
C LYS A 237 -3.66 15.80 -4.36
N TRP A 238 -4.21 15.46 -5.53
CA TRP A 238 -4.30 16.39 -6.66
C TRP A 238 -5.24 17.55 -6.37
N VAL A 239 -6.42 17.29 -5.81
CA VAL A 239 -7.38 18.32 -5.42
C VAL A 239 -6.74 19.30 -4.43
N ARG A 240 -6.03 18.78 -3.41
CA ARG A 240 -5.29 19.62 -2.44
C ARG A 240 -4.23 20.50 -3.10
N LEU A 241 -3.44 19.95 -4.04
CA LEU A 241 -2.42 20.71 -4.78
C LEU A 241 -3.04 21.83 -5.62
N ILE A 242 -4.14 21.56 -6.31
CA ILE A 242 -4.85 22.53 -7.15
C ILE A 242 -5.45 23.64 -6.29
N ILE A 243 -6.11 23.28 -5.17
CA ILE A 243 -6.70 24.24 -4.22
C ILE A 243 -5.60 25.15 -3.66
N ASN A 244 -4.51 24.58 -3.13
CA ASN A 244 -3.42 25.35 -2.55
C ASN A 244 -2.75 26.27 -3.58
N SER A 245 -2.61 25.82 -4.82
CA SER A 245 -2.04 26.64 -5.89
C SER A 245 -2.90 27.86 -6.26
N ARG A 246 -4.24 27.74 -6.14
CA ARG A 246 -5.16 28.79 -6.58
C ARG A 246 -5.66 29.69 -5.46
N PHE A 247 -5.95 29.12 -4.29
CA PHE A 247 -6.57 29.80 -3.16
C PHE A 247 -5.65 29.90 -1.94
N GLY A 248 -4.46 29.28 -1.98
CA GLY A 248 -3.61 29.17 -0.80
C GLY A 248 -4.11 28.12 0.19
N GLU A 249 -3.59 28.20 1.41
CA GLU A 249 -4.01 27.30 2.51
C GLU A 249 -5.46 27.58 2.89
N ILE A 250 -6.29 26.53 2.86
CA ILE A 250 -7.71 26.61 3.22
C ILE A 250 -7.94 26.12 4.64
N ASP A 251 -9.07 26.52 5.24
CA ASP A 251 -9.47 26.10 6.58
C ASP A 251 -9.56 24.57 6.71
N ALA A 252 -9.11 24.04 7.85
CA ALA A 252 -9.10 22.61 8.14
C ALA A 252 -10.50 21.96 8.07
N SER A 253 -11.56 22.69 8.44
CA SER A 253 -12.94 22.20 8.35
C SER A 253 -13.37 21.99 6.90
N LEU A 254 -12.98 22.89 6.01
CA LEU A 254 -13.26 22.81 4.57
C LEU A 254 -12.46 21.66 3.94
N MET A 255 -11.19 21.51 4.32
CA MET A 255 -10.37 20.38 3.87
C MET A 255 -10.98 19.04 4.28
N LYS A 256 -11.44 18.91 5.53
CA LYS A 256 -12.09 17.69 6.03
C LYS A 256 -13.36 17.33 5.24
N ARG A 257 -14.12 18.34 4.79
CA ARG A 257 -15.30 18.09 3.92
C ARG A 257 -14.89 17.53 2.57
N ILE A 258 -13.79 18.01 1.99
CA ILE A 258 -13.23 17.50 0.74
C ILE A 258 -12.71 16.06 0.91
N GLU A 259 -12.07 15.76 2.05
CA GLU A 259 -11.57 14.41 2.37
C GLU A 259 -12.68 13.37 2.51
N ASN A 260 -13.90 13.80 2.82
CA ASN A 260 -15.08 12.93 2.93
C ASN A 260 -15.83 12.71 1.60
N LEU A 261 -15.39 13.32 0.49
CA LEU A 261 -15.98 13.12 -0.82
C LEU A 261 -15.60 11.75 -1.39
N SER A 262 -16.55 11.13 -2.11
CA SER A 262 -16.27 9.92 -2.88
C SER A 262 -15.32 10.18 -4.06
N PRO A 263 -14.68 9.17 -4.66
CA PRO A 263 -13.88 9.34 -5.86
C PRO A 263 -14.64 10.06 -6.99
N GLU A 264 -15.90 9.71 -7.21
CA GLU A 264 -16.77 10.31 -8.24
C GLU A 264 -17.05 11.79 -7.93
N GLN A 265 -17.30 12.12 -6.66
CA GLN A 265 -17.51 13.50 -6.21
C GLN A 265 -16.24 14.34 -6.33
N LEU A 266 -15.06 13.74 -6.06
CA LEU A 266 -13.76 14.41 -6.26
C LEU A 266 -13.49 14.67 -7.74
N GLU A 267 -13.87 13.76 -8.63
CA GLU A 267 -13.77 13.95 -10.08
C GLU A 267 -14.69 15.07 -10.54
N ALA A 268 -15.95 15.06 -10.11
CA ALA A 268 -16.93 16.12 -10.39
C ALA A 268 -16.45 17.50 -9.87
N LEU A 269 -15.87 17.54 -8.66
CA LEU A 269 -15.25 18.76 -8.13
C LEU A 269 -14.11 19.23 -9.03
N GLY A 270 -13.25 18.33 -9.51
CA GLY A 270 -12.14 18.65 -10.42
C GLY A 270 -12.62 19.26 -11.73
N GLU A 271 -13.74 18.80 -12.30
CA GLU A 271 -14.34 19.33 -13.53
C GLU A 271 -14.83 20.78 -13.38
N VAL A 272 -15.48 21.09 -12.25
CA VAL A 272 -16.06 22.42 -12.02
C VAL A 272 -15.09 23.38 -11.35
N PHE A 273 -13.98 22.89 -10.78
CA PHE A 273 -13.05 23.71 -9.99
C PHE A 273 -12.51 24.93 -10.73
N PHE A 274 -12.26 24.81 -12.02
CA PHE A 274 -11.73 25.91 -12.83
C PHE A 274 -12.75 27.03 -13.07
N SER A 275 -14.03 26.79 -12.83
CA SER A 275 -15.08 27.81 -12.90
C SER A 275 -15.17 28.67 -11.63
N PHE A 276 -14.57 28.23 -10.52
CA PHE A 276 -14.61 28.98 -9.26
C PHE A 276 -13.75 30.22 -9.35
N SER A 277 -14.26 31.36 -8.91
CA SER A 277 -13.56 32.62 -8.87
C SER A 277 -12.87 32.87 -7.52
N ASN A 278 -13.41 32.34 -6.46
CA ASN A 278 -12.92 32.49 -5.09
C ASN A 278 -13.30 31.30 -4.21
N ILE A 279 -12.82 31.31 -2.95
CA ILE A 279 -13.03 30.23 -1.99
C ILE A 279 -14.51 30.01 -1.62
N ASN A 280 -15.36 31.06 -1.70
CA ASN A 280 -16.78 30.94 -1.37
C ASN A 280 -17.51 30.08 -2.40
N ASP A 281 -17.06 30.07 -3.66
CA ASP A 281 -17.63 29.23 -4.71
C ASP A 281 -17.41 27.74 -4.38
N LEU A 282 -16.21 27.39 -3.89
CA LEU A 282 -15.88 26.05 -3.39
C LEU A 282 -16.75 25.67 -2.18
N GLN A 283 -16.92 26.61 -1.22
CA GLN A 283 -17.77 26.38 -0.05
C GLN A 283 -19.22 26.13 -0.45
N ALA A 284 -19.75 26.92 -1.38
CA ALA A 284 -21.11 26.78 -1.89
C ALA A 284 -21.32 25.46 -2.65
N TYR A 285 -20.32 25.02 -3.42
CA TYR A 285 -20.34 23.73 -4.10
C TYR A 285 -20.40 22.58 -3.08
N LEU A 286 -19.48 22.56 -2.10
CA LEU A 286 -19.45 21.53 -1.08
C LEU A 286 -20.70 21.51 -0.20
N ALA A 287 -21.39 22.64 -0.03
CA ALA A 287 -22.65 22.72 0.70
C ALA A 287 -23.83 22.05 -0.04
N ARG A 288 -23.72 21.92 -1.37
CA ARG A 288 -24.74 21.24 -2.20
C ARG A 288 -24.53 19.72 -2.26
N GLU A 289 -23.26 19.29 -2.29
CA GLU A 289 -22.89 17.87 -2.40
C GLU A 289 -23.01 17.11 -1.08
N ASN A 290 -22.89 17.80 0.07
CA ASN A 290 -23.01 17.25 1.43
C ASN A 290 -23.77 18.26 2.29
N PRO A 291 -25.14 18.25 2.24
CA PRO A 291 -25.97 19.14 3.05
C PRO A 291 -25.88 18.88 4.56
#